data_811168a3627ad3769dfc8db22eb42442
#
_entry.id   811168a3627ad3769dfc8db22eb42442
#
_cell.length_a   1.000
_cell.length_b   1.000
_cell.length_c   1.000
_cell.angle_alpha   90.00
_cell.angle_beta   90.00
_cell.angle_gamma   90.00
#
_symmetry.space_group_name_H-M   'P 1'
#
loop_
_entity.id
_entity.type
_entity.pdbx_description
1 polymer ?
#
loop_
_entity_poly.entity_id
_entity_poly.type
_entity_poly.pdbx_seq_one_letter_code
_entity_poly.pdbx_strand_id
1 'polypeptide(L)'
;MVNLRTYGRAPFGVAVIHGGPGAAGQMAPVARELARDMGVLEPLQTKRSVEGQIEELKTVLEASAELPAILVGFSWGAWLSYLCAAYHPGLVRKLIL
;
A
#
# COMPACT_ATOMS: atom_id res chain seq x y z
N MET A 1 5.22 6.95 -14.31
CA MET A 1 4.83 7.79 -13.15
C MET A 1 4.18 6.91 -12.08
N VAL A 2 4.60 7.06 -10.86
CA VAL A 2 4.04 6.31 -9.75
C VAL A 2 2.96 7.14 -9.09
N ASN A 3 1.76 6.59 -8.94
CA ASN A 3 0.67 7.23 -8.21
C ASN A 3 0.82 6.87 -6.74
N LEU A 4 1.48 7.75 -6.02
CA LEU A 4 1.91 7.48 -4.66
C LEU A 4 1.97 8.77 -3.86
N ARG A 5 1.43 8.72 -2.65
CA ARG A 5 1.66 9.77 -1.65
C ARG A 5 2.55 9.20 -0.56
N THR A 6 3.43 10.04 -0.04
CA THR A 6 4.32 9.65 1.06
C THR A 6 4.05 10.55 2.26
N TYR A 7 4.18 9.96 3.44
CA TYR A 7 3.95 10.65 4.71
C TYR A 7 5.09 10.31 5.66
N GLY A 8 5.56 11.29 6.40
CA GLY A 8 6.71 11.08 7.29
C GLY A 8 8.01 11.00 6.52
N ARG A 9 8.95 10.25 7.05
CA ARG A 9 10.31 10.14 6.50
C ARG A 9 10.69 8.70 6.24
N ALA A 10 11.55 8.48 5.26
CA ALA A 10 12.13 7.18 5.03
C ALA A 10 12.87 6.68 6.28
N PRO A 11 12.91 5.38 6.53
CA PRO A 11 12.41 4.33 5.63
C PRO A 11 10.89 4.21 5.68
N PHE A 12 10.30 3.84 4.54
CA PHE A 12 8.85 3.67 4.42
C PHE A 12 8.50 2.19 4.58
N GLY A 13 8.27 1.79 5.82
CA GLY A 13 8.01 0.39 6.16
C GLY A 13 6.53 0.01 6.19
N VAL A 14 5.62 0.97 6.00
CA VAL A 14 4.18 0.76 6.06
C VAL A 14 3.54 1.34 4.81
N ALA A 15 2.60 0.61 4.22
CA ALA A 15 1.77 1.11 3.12
C ALA A 15 0.30 0.95 3.48
N VAL A 16 -0.49 2.01 3.28
CA VAL A 16 -1.93 2.00 3.52
C VAL A 16 -2.63 1.89 2.17
N ILE A 17 -3.50 0.89 2.03
CA ILE A 17 -4.08 0.49 0.75
C ILE A 17 -5.57 0.81 0.76
N HIS A 18 -5.98 1.76 -0.08
CA HIS A 18 -7.36 2.25 -0.09
C HIS A 18 -8.33 1.23 -0.68
N GLY A 19 -9.61 1.45 -0.39
CA GLY A 19 -10.70 0.62 -0.89
C GLY A 19 -10.96 0.80 -2.37
N GLY A 20 -12.09 0.30 -2.83
CA GLY A 20 -12.44 0.11 -4.21
C GLY A 20 -12.35 1.32 -5.13
N PRO A 21 -12.88 1.21 -6.35
CA PRO A 21 -12.74 2.28 -7.35
C PRO A 21 -13.23 3.62 -6.79
N GLY A 22 -12.48 4.68 -7.08
CA GLY A 22 -12.86 6.02 -6.67
C GLY A 22 -12.51 6.39 -5.23
N ALA A 23 -11.87 5.49 -4.49
CA ALA A 23 -11.53 5.74 -3.09
C ALA A 23 -10.07 6.18 -2.88
N ALA A 24 -9.39 6.57 -3.94
CA ALA A 24 -8.02 7.05 -3.86
C ALA A 24 -7.93 8.23 -2.87
N GLY A 25 -6.98 8.16 -1.95
CA GLY A 25 -6.84 9.17 -0.91
C GLY A 25 -7.67 8.91 0.35
N GLN A 26 -8.52 7.90 0.33
CA GLN A 26 -9.36 7.52 1.46
C GLN A 26 -8.55 7.23 2.73
N MET A 27 -7.37 6.69 2.57
CA MET A 27 -6.53 6.30 3.69
C MET A 27 -5.63 7.42 4.21
N ALA A 28 -5.73 8.61 3.66
CA ALA A 28 -4.90 9.73 4.09
C ALA A 28 -4.96 10.01 5.60
N PRO A 29 -6.14 9.99 6.24
CA PRO A 29 -6.18 10.20 7.70
C PRO A 29 -5.41 9.13 8.47
N VAL A 30 -5.52 7.86 8.04
CA VAL A 30 -4.78 6.76 8.66
C VAL A 30 -3.28 6.96 8.45
N ALA A 31 -2.89 7.29 7.22
CA ALA A 31 -1.50 7.52 6.88
C ALA A 31 -0.89 8.65 7.72
N ARG A 32 -1.61 9.75 7.88
CA ARG A 32 -1.13 10.89 8.68
C ARG A 32 -0.93 10.51 10.14
N GLU A 33 -1.83 9.72 10.68
CA GLU A 33 -1.71 9.30 12.07
C GLU A 33 -0.52 8.37 12.27
N LEU A 34 -0.35 7.39 11.39
CA LEU A 34 0.78 6.48 11.46
C LEU A 34 2.11 7.19 11.22
N ALA A 35 2.10 8.23 10.40
CA ALA A 35 3.31 8.97 10.02
C ALA A 35 3.90 9.78 11.16
N ARG A 36 3.22 9.87 12.29
CA ARG A 36 3.78 10.52 13.49
C ARG A 36 4.98 9.74 14.02
N ASP A 37 5.03 8.43 13.76
CA ASP A 37 6.07 7.56 14.29
C ASP A 37 6.86 6.79 13.24
N MET A 38 6.41 6.79 11.97
CA MET A 38 7.02 5.96 10.92
C MET A 38 6.78 6.55 9.55
N GLY A 39 7.58 6.13 8.56
CA GLY A 39 7.35 6.50 7.18
C GLY A 39 6.23 5.66 6.57
N VAL A 40 5.28 6.30 5.91
CA VAL A 40 4.08 5.65 5.37
C VAL A 40 3.92 5.98 3.90
N LEU A 41 3.60 4.95 3.11
CA LEU A 41 3.24 5.08 1.70
C LEU A 41 1.73 4.95 1.56
N GLU A 42 1.16 5.74 0.67
CA GLU A 42 -0.23 5.59 0.26
C GLU A 42 -0.26 5.40 -1.25
N PRO A 43 -0.11 4.14 -1.73
CA PRO A 43 -0.24 3.86 -3.16
C PRO A 43 -1.67 4.14 -3.62
N LEU A 44 -1.80 4.79 -4.79
CA LEU A 44 -3.09 5.10 -5.37
C LEU A 44 -3.32 4.15 -6.55
N GLN A 45 -4.40 3.38 -6.48
CA GLN A 45 -4.70 2.35 -7.48
C GLN A 45 -5.18 3.00 -8.77
N THR A 46 -4.60 2.60 -9.90
CA THR A 46 -4.96 3.15 -11.21
C THR A 46 -5.37 2.06 -12.21
N LYS A 47 -5.02 0.81 -11.95
CA LYS A 47 -5.31 -0.29 -12.87
C LYS A 47 -6.73 -0.79 -12.68
N ARG A 48 -7.28 -1.39 -13.75
CA ARG A 48 -8.67 -1.84 -13.77
C ARG A 48 -8.82 -3.35 -13.56
N SER A 49 -7.75 -4.12 -13.80
CA SER A 49 -7.77 -5.56 -13.57
C SER A 49 -7.16 -5.89 -12.22
N VAL A 50 -7.56 -7.03 -11.68
CA VAL A 50 -6.99 -7.52 -10.42
C VAL A 50 -5.50 -7.75 -10.57
N GLU A 51 -5.09 -8.43 -11.64
CA GLU A 51 -3.68 -8.69 -11.91
C GLU A 51 -2.90 -7.40 -12.07
N GLY A 52 -3.48 -6.41 -12.76
CA GLY A 52 -2.85 -5.11 -12.94
C GLY A 52 -2.64 -4.39 -11.63
N GLN A 53 -3.62 -4.45 -10.72
CA GLN A 53 -3.49 -3.82 -9.41
C GLN A 53 -2.46 -4.51 -8.53
N ILE A 54 -2.36 -5.84 -8.60
CA ILE A 54 -1.34 -6.57 -7.87
C ILE A 54 0.06 -6.17 -8.37
N GLU A 55 0.24 -6.11 -9.69
CA GLU A 55 1.54 -5.73 -10.26
C GLU A 55 1.87 -4.26 -9.96
N GLU A 56 0.88 -3.40 -10.00
CA GLU A 56 1.07 -1.99 -9.65
C GLU A 56 1.54 -1.84 -8.21
N LEU A 57 0.89 -2.53 -7.28
CA LEU A 57 1.27 -2.47 -5.87
C LEU A 57 2.67 -3.05 -5.66
N LYS A 58 2.98 -4.18 -6.31
CA LYS A 58 4.31 -4.76 -6.28
C LYS A 58 5.37 -3.74 -6.72
N THR A 59 5.12 -3.08 -7.85
CA THR A 59 6.06 -2.10 -8.41
C THR A 59 6.31 -0.95 -7.44
N VAL A 60 5.24 -0.43 -6.83
CA VAL A 60 5.35 0.66 -5.86
C VAL A 60 6.16 0.22 -4.65
N LEU A 61 5.87 -0.96 -4.12
CA LEU A 61 6.58 -1.46 -2.94
C LEU A 61 8.07 -1.67 -3.24
N GLU A 62 8.38 -2.26 -4.38
CA GLU A 62 9.77 -2.50 -4.76
C GLU A 62 10.55 -1.21 -4.97
N ALA A 63 9.88 -0.17 -5.48
CA ALA A 63 10.53 1.10 -5.77
C ALA A 63 10.69 1.99 -4.54
N SER A 64 9.76 1.91 -3.58
CA SER A 64 9.64 2.94 -2.55
C SER A 64 9.63 2.44 -1.12
N ALA A 65 9.26 1.18 -0.88
CA ALA A 65 9.12 0.66 0.48
C ALA A 65 10.41 0.03 1.00
N GLU A 66 10.55 0.05 2.32
CA GLU A 66 11.51 -0.79 2.99
C GLU A 66 10.89 -2.17 3.12
N LEU A 67 11.47 -3.14 2.43
CA LEU A 67 10.89 -4.48 2.33
C LEU A 67 11.50 -5.44 3.34
N PRO A 68 10.73 -6.39 3.83
CA PRO A 68 9.28 -6.56 3.61
C PRO A 68 8.48 -5.50 4.37
N ALA A 69 7.38 -5.05 3.77
CA ALA A 69 6.58 -3.96 4.31
C ALA A 69 5.35 -4.47 5.06
N ILE A 70 4.81 -3.62 5.92
CA ILE A 70 3.52 -3.84 6.57
C ILE A 70 2.46 -3.19 5.68
N LEU A 71 1.42 -3.95 5.33
CA LEU A 71 0.29 -3.42 4.56
C LEU A 71 -0.92 -3.28 5.46
N VAL A 72 -1.53 -2.09 5.43
CA VAL A 72 -2.78 -1.79 6.14
C VAL A 72 -3.84 -1.58 5.06
N GLY A 73 -4.81 -2.49 4.98
CA GLY A 73 -5.81 -2.45 3.92
C GLY A 73 -7.22 -2.32 4.45
N PHE A 74 -8.07 -1.59 3.71
CA PHE A 74 -9.46 -1.39 4.04
C PHE A 74 -10.33 -1.80 2.85
N SER A 75 -11.38 -2.62 3.11
CA SER A 75 -12.32 -3.04 2.06
C SER A 75 -11.58 -3.73 0.92
N TRP A 76 -11.72 -3.26 -0.33
CA TRP A 76 -10.97 -3.82 -1.46
C TRP A 76 -9.46 -3.78 -1.20
N GLY A 77 -8.97 -2.74 -0.53
CA GLY A 77 -7.56 -2.65 -0.16
C GLY A 77 -7.10 -3.81 0.72
N ALA A 78 -7.98 -4.33 1.56
CA ALA A 78 -7.67 -5.53 2.36
C ALA A 78 -7.48 -6.75 1.46
N TRP A 79 -8.38 -6.94 0.49
CA TRP A 79 -8.25 -8.03 -0.49
C TRP A 79 -7.00 -7.88 -1.33
N LEU A 80 -6.74 -6.68 -1.84
CA LEU A 80 -5.56 -6.41 -2.66
C LEU A 80 -4.27 -6.67 -1.88
N SER A 81 -4.23 -6.25 -0.63
CA SER A 81 -3.08 -6.50 0.25
C SER A 81 -2.85 -7.99 0.46
N TYR A 82 -3.93 -8.74 0.70
CA TYR A 82 -3.87 -10.18 0.86
C TYR A 82 -3.36 -10.86 -0.41
N LEU A 83 -3.90 -10.48 -1.57
CA LEU A 83 -3.49 -11.05 -2.85
C LEU A 83 -2.02 -10.74 -3.15
N CYS A 84 -1.59 -9.52 -2.87
CA CYS A 84 -0.19 -9.16 -3.04
C CYS A 84 0.72 -10.02 -2.16
N ALA A 85 0.34 -10.23 -0.91
CA ALA A 85 1.10 -11.09 0.00
C ALA A 85 1.13 -12.53 -0.46
N ALA A 86 0.01 -13.03 -1.01
CA ALA A 86 -0.08 -14.41 -1.49
C ALA A 86 0.79 -14.65 -2.71
N TYR A 87 0.79 -13.71 -3.66
CA TYR A 87 1.57 -13.86 -4.88
C TYR A 87 3.03 -13.43 -4.73
N HIS A 88 3.31 -12.52 -3.80
CA HIS A 88 4.64 -11.97 -3.61
C HIS A 88 4.98 -11.92 -2.11
N PRO A 89 5.12 -13.10 -1.47
CA PRO A 89 5.30 -13.15 -0.01
C PRO A 89 6.54 -12.43 0.50
N GLY A 90 7.57 -12.30 -0.32
CA GLY A 90 8.77 -11.58 0.07
C GLY A 90 8.60 -10.09 0.23
N LEU A 91 7.50 -9.52 -0.27
CA LEU A 91 7.24 -8.09 -0.18
C LEU A 91 6.49 -7.71 1.10
N VAL A 92 5.81 -8.65 1.73
CA VAL A 92 4.87 -8.34 2.81
C VAL A 92 5.29 -9.02 4.10
N ARG A 93 5.52 -8.21 5.11
CA ARG A 93 5.91 -8.68 6.44
C ARG A 93 4.70 -8.97 7.31
N LYS A 94 3.65 -8.14 7.18
CA LYS A 94 2.48 -8.21 8.03
C LYS A 94 1.30 -7.57 7.31
N LEU A 95 0.12 -8.15 7.52
CA LEU A 95 -1.14 -7.60 7.03
C LEU A 95 -1.96 -7.12 8.22
N ILE A 96 -2.51 -5.93 8.12
CA ILE A 96 -3.49 -5.39 9.06
C ILE A 96 -4.72 -5.07 8.22
N LEU A 97 -5.77 -5.86 8.40
CA LEU A 97 -6.95 -5.80 7.55
C LEU A 97 -8.20 -5.40 8.33
#